data_f8e3427e57283781e20e7e81a05bece0
#
_entry.id   f8e3427e57283781e20e7e81a05bece0
#
_cell.length_a   1.000
_cell.length_b   1.000
_cell.length_c   1.000
_cell.angle_alpha   90.00
_cell.angle_beta   90.00
_cell.angle_gamma   90.00
#
_symmetry.space_group_name_H-M   'P 1'
#
loop_
_entity.id
_entity.type
_entity.pdbx_description
1 polymer ?
#
loop_
_entity_poly.entity_id
_entity_poly.type
_entity_poly.pdbx_seq_one_letter_code
_entity_poly.pdbx_strand_id
1 'polypeptide(L)'
;MWVEKLADAAGMLPEQMRELNLVTEGHITHYGMALTNCQARACWSNVSGDLSARRAEVDKFNEANRWRKRGIALTPVKFGISFTATFMNQAGALVHIYRDGTVLYESNVSSEVPDT
;
A
#
# COMPACT_ATOMS: atom_id res chain seq x y z
N MET A 1 1.72 -3.20 -14.98
CA MET A 1 1.35 -3.39 -16.39
C MET A 1 1.28 -2.07 -17.16
N TRP A 2 0.36 -1.12 -16.90
CA TRP A 2 0.38 0.19 -17.57
C TRP A 2 1.59 1.04 -17.21
N VAL A 3 1.94 1.12 -15.93
CA VAL A 3 3.08 1.89 -15.44
C VAL A 3 4.41 1.37 -16.01
N GLU A 4 4.58 0.07 -16.16
CA GLU A 4 5.77 -0.53 -16.78
C GLU A 4 5.90 -0.17 -18.25
N LYS A 5 4.80 -0.22 -19.00
CA LYS A 5 4.81 0.19 -20.42
C LYS A 5 5.11 1.69 -20.59
N LEU A 6 4.56 2.51 -19.68
CA LEU A 6 4.87 3.94 -19.68
C LEU A 6 6.32 4.22 -19.31
N ALA A 7 6.86 3.51 -18.34
CA ALA A 7 8.25 3.63 -17.93
C ALA A 7 9.19 3.21 -19.07
N ASP A 8 8.90 2.11 -19.73
CA ASP A 8 9.67 1.61 -20.88
C ASP A 8 9.64 2.62 -22.04
N ALA A 9 8.47 3.15 -22.38
CA ALA A 9 8.33 4.19 -23.41
C ALA A 9 9.04 5.51 -23.05
N ALA A 10 9.18 5.81 -21.75
CA ALA A 10 9.88 7.01 -21.25
C ALA A 10 11.38 6.75 -21.00
N GLY A 11 11.89 5.54 -21.21
CA GLY A 11 13.28 5.18 -20.94
C GLY A 11 13.66 5.23 -19.44
N MET A 12 12.71 4.96 -18.55
CA MET A 12 12.89 5.01 -17.09
C MET A 12 12.65 3.64 -16.45
N LEU A 13 13.15 3.46 -15.23
CA LEU A 13 12.79 2.29 -14.44
C LEU A 13 11.32 2.40 -13.95
N PRO A 14 10.59 1.28 -13.87
CA PRO A 14 9.20 1.29 -13.40
C PRO A 14 9.01 1.89 -12.01
N GLU A 15 9.95 1.71 -11.10
CA GLU A 15 9.93 2.30 -9.77
C GLU A 15 10.11 3.82 -9.79
N GLN A 16 10.92 4.36 -10.69
CA GLN A 16 11.06 5.82 -10.86
C GLN A 16 9.74 6.42 -11.36
N MET A 17 9.09 5.76 -12.31
CA MET A 17 7.76 6.17 -12.79
C MET A 17 6.72 6.10 -11.66
N ARG A 18 6.76 5.08 -10.80
CA ARG A 18 5.87 4.96 -9.63
C ARG A 18 6.13 6.06 -8.61
N GLU A 19 7.38 6.35 -8.33
CA GLU A 19 7.78 7.40 -7.37
C GLU A 19 7.30 8.79 -7.81
N LEU A 20 7.43 9.12 -9.09
CA LEU A 20 6.92 10.38 -9.65
C LEU A 20 5.40 10.53 -9.48
N ASN A 21 4.68 9.40 -9.49
CA ASN A 21 3.22 9.37 -9.39
C ASN A 21 2.70 9.06 -7.97
N LEU A 22 3.57 9.07 -6.95
CA LEU A 22 3.14 8.91 -5.57
C LEU A 22 2.29 10.10 -5.12
N VAL A 23 1.20 9.76 -4.43
CA VAL A 23 0.37 10.76 -3.74
C VAL A 23 1.14 11.38 -2.57
N THR A 24 0.78 12.60 -2.23
CA THR A 24 1.38 13.36 -1.12
C THR A 24 0.29 13.92 -0.21
N GLU A 25 0.71 14.39 0.94
CA GLU A 25 -0.15 15.13 1.88
C GLU A 25 -0.87 16.28 1.16
N GLY A 26 -2.15 16.44 1.43
CA GLY A 26 -2.99 17.47 0.80
C GLY A 26 -3.37 17.22 -0.65
N HIS A 27 -2.93 16.12 -1.27
CA HIS A 27 -3.36 15.77 -2.62
C HIS A 27 -4.86 15.53 -2.67
N ILE A 28 -5.52 16.11 -3.67
CA ILE A 28 -6.96 15.91 -3.88
C ILE A 28 -7.17 14.71 -4.80
N THR A 29 -7.93 13.72 -4.33
CA THR A 29 -8.28 12.55 -5.12
C THR A 29 -9.22 12.91 -6.28
N HIS A 30 -9.37 12.00 -7.25
CA HIS A 30 -10.28 12.21 -8.39
C HIS A 30 -11.77 12.31 -8.00
N TYR A 31 -12.13 11.92 -6.78
CA TYR A 31 -13.48 12.06 -6.22
C TYR A 31 -13.56 13.21 -5.18
N GLY A 32 -12.59 14.12 -5.16
CA GLY A 32 -12.63 15.39 -4.40
C GLY A 32 -12.23 15.29 -2.92
N MET A 33 -11.68 14.15 -2.46
CA MET A 33 -11.21 14.01 -1.07
C MET A 33 -9.77 14.49 -0.95
N ALA A 34 -9.50 15.40 -0.01
CA ALA A 34 -8.14 15.76 0.35
C ALA A 34 -7.51 14.65 1.22
N LEU A 35 -6.29 14.25 0.87
CA LEU A 35 -5.55 13.26 1.63
C LEU A 35 -4.92 13.91 2.86
N THR A 36 -5.19 13.34 4.02
CA THR A 36 -4.60 13.72 5.30
C THR A 36 -3.81 12.55 5.88
N ASN A 37 -2.76 12.85 6.62
CA ASN A 37 -1.86 11.83 7.20
C ASN A 37 -1.30 10.84 6.18
N CYS A 38 -0.91 11.34 5.01
CA CYS A 38 -0.44 10.52 3.89
C CYS A 38 1.01 10.08 4.09
N GLN A 39 1.24 8.84 4.50
CA GLN A 39 2.55 8.25 4.75
C GLN A 39 3.18 7.56 3.50
N ALA A 40 2.56 7.65 2.34
CA ALA A 40 2.98 6.92 1.14
C ALA A 40 4.46 7.14 0.78
N ARG A 41 4.94 8.41 0.84
CA ARG A 41 6.34 8.73 0.54
C ARG A 41 7.30 8.24 1.61
N ALA A 42 6.93 8.30 2.88
CA ALA A 42 7.76 7.80 3.98
C ALA A 42 7.94 6.27 3.86
N CYS A 43 6.84 5.56 3.62
CA CYS A 43 6.88 4.10 3.38
C CYS A 43 7.73 3.76 2.14
N TRP A 44 7.57 4.51 1.06
CA TRP A 44 8.36 4.33 -0.16
C TRP A 44 9.84 4.51 0.11
N SER A 45 10.24 5.60 0.75
CA SER A 45 11.65 5.91 1.06
C SER A 45 12.29 4.84 1.94
N ASN A 46 11.58 4.35 2.94
CA ASN A 46 12.07 3.31 3.83
C ASN A 46 12.39 1.99 3.09
N VAL A 47 11.54 1.62 2.13
CA VAL A 47 11.72 0.36 1.39
C VAL A 47 12.65 0.51 0.19
N SER A 48 12.63 1.66 -0.48
CA SER A 48 13.46 1.90 -1.66
C SER A 48 14.95 2.03 -1.35
N GLY A 49 15.31 2.36 -0.11
CA GLY A 49 16.71 2.45 0.32
C GLY A 49 17.51 1.16 0.08
N ASP A 50 16.89 0.00 0.29
CA ASP A 50 17.52 -1.31 0.08
C ASP A 50 17.39 -1.84 -1.36
N LEU A 51 16.60 -1.18 -2.20
CA LEU A 51 16.26 -1.71 -3.52
C LEU A 51 17.47 -1.86 -4.44
N SER A 52 18.39 -0.91 -4.40
CA SER A 52 19.60 -0.93 -5.25
C SER A 52 20.53 -2.09 -4.90
N ALA A 53 20.74 -2.34 -3.61
CA ALA A 53 21.55 -3.47 -3.15
C ALA A 53 20.92 -4.81 -3.54
N ARG A 54 19.60 -4.96 -3.32
CA ARG A 54 18.86 -6.17 -3.70
C ARG A 54 18.83 -6.39 -5.21
N ARG A 55 18.79 -5.32 -6.01
CA ARG A 55 18.86 -5.40 -7.47
C ARG A 55 20.21 -5.94 -7.91
N ALA A 56 21.30 -5.45 -7.34
CA ALA A 56 22.65 -5.97 -7.63
C ALA A 56 22.79 -7.47 -7.32
N GLU A 57 22.17 -7.93 -6.23
CA GLU A 57 22.12 -9.37 -5.91
C GLU A 57 21.34 -10.17 -6.96
N VAL A 58 20.20 -9.63 -7.42
CA VAL A 58 19.39 -10.26 -8.47
C VAL A 58 20.15 -10.33 -9.78
N ASP A 59 20.83 -9.27 -10.17
CA ASP A 59 21.60 -9.20 -11.40
C ASP A 59 22.77 -10.20 -11.36
N LYS A 60 23.52 -10.25 -10.26
CA LYS A 60 24.58 -11.25 -10.04
C LYS A 60 24.04 -12.67 -10.12
N PHE A 61 22.88 -12.93 -9.52
CA PHE A 61 22.24 -14.24 -9.62
C PHE A 61 21.88 -14.56 -11.07
N ASN A 62 21.34 -13.59 -11.80
CA ASN A 62 20.90 -13.76 -13.18
C ASN A 62 22.06 -13.99 -14.15
N GLU A 63 23.21 -13.37 -13.91
CA GLU A 63 24.44 -13.61 -14.66
C GLU A 63 24.95 -15.05 -14.45
N ALA A 64 24.97 -15.50 -13.20
CA ALA A 64 25.45 -16.84 -12.85
C ALA A 64 24.52 -17.97 -13.29
N ASN A 65 23.25 -17.67 -13.58
CA ASN A 65 22.24 -18.69 -13.88
C ASN A 65 21.58 -18.47 -15.24
N ARG A 66 21.81 -19.39 -16.17
CA ARG A 66 21.26 -19.32 -17.53
C ARG A 66 19.74 -19.53 -17.56
N TRP A 67 19.27 -20.54 -16.86
CA TRP A 67 17.89 -21.05 -16.98
C TRP A 67 16.96 -20.64 -15.84
N ARG A 68 17.51 -20.11 -14.76
CA ARG A 68 16.74 -19.64 -13.58
C ARG A 68 17.00 -18.18 -13.39
N LYS A 69 15.97 -17.36 -13.51
CA LYS A 69 16.07 -15.91 -13.35
C LYS A 69 15.26 -15.45 -12.14
N ARG A 70 15.72 -14.41 -11.49
CA ARG A 70 15.03 -13.67 -10.42
C ARG A 70 14.60 -12.31 -10.94
N GLY A 71 13.49 -11.81 -10.41
CA GLY A 71 13.04 -10.44 -10.62
C GLY A 71 12.89 -9.74 -9.30
N ILE A 72 12.92 -8.42 -9.32
CA ILE A 72 12.61 -7.57 -8.18
C ILE A 72 11.72 -6.42 -8.66
N ALA A 73 10.71 -6.09 -7.89
CA ALA A 73 9.84 -4.95 -8.15
C ALA A 73 9.41 -4.32 -6.84
N LEU A 74 9.24 -3.00 -6.85
CA LEU A 74 8.66 -2.23 -5.76
C LEU A 74 7.37 -1.58 -6.28
N THR A 75 6.27 -1.83 -5.59
CA THR A 75 4.96 -1.31 -5.98
C THR A 75 4.27 -0.67 -4.78
N PRO A 76 3.92 0.62 -4.84
CA PRO A 76 3.12 1.25 -3.80
C PRO A 76 1.68 0.73 -3.88
N VAL A 77 1.06 0.58 -2.74
CA VAL A 77 -0.36 0.21 -2.62
C VAL A 77 -1.11 1.34 -1.94
N LYS A 78 -2.27 1.68 -2.49
CA LYS A 78 -3.22 2.63 -1.91
C LYS A 78 -4.62 2.08 -2.09
N PHE A 79 -5.37 1.99 -1.01
CA PHE A 79 -6.79 1.71 -1.04
C PHE A 79 -7.52 2.56 0.02
N GLY A 80 -8.79 2.81 -0.19
CA GLY A 80 -9.61 3.57 0.76
C GLY A 80 -10.04 2.69 1.92
N ILE A 81 -10.08 3.26 3.11
CA ILE A 81 -10.70 2.64 4.29
C ILE A 81 -12.13 3.14 4.34
N SER A 82 -13.08 2.24 4.57
CA SER A 82 -14.51 2.53 4.67
C SER A 82 -15.12 3.20 3.41
N PHE A 83 -16.32 3.70 3.52
CA PHE A 83 -17.02 4.38 2.42
C PHE A 83 -16.59 5.84 2.30
N THR A 84 -16.41 6.33 1.08
CA THR A 84 -16.17 7.76 0.80
C THR A 84 -17.38 8.63 1.17
N ALA A 85 -18.60 8.06 1.11
CA ALA A 85 -19.82 8.67 1.62
C ALA A 85 -19.92 8.36 3.12
N THR A 86 -19.55 9.31 3.95
CA THR A 86 -19.39 9.12 5.41
C THR A 86 -20.66 8.65 6.12
N PHE A 87 -21.86 9.02 5.61
CA PHE A 87 -23.14 8.56 6.16
C PHE A 87 -23.36 7.04 6.02
N MET A 88 -22.58 6.36 5.17
CA MET A 88 -22.64 4.90 4.99
C MET A 88 -21.70 4.16 5.95
N ASN A 89 -20.82 4.87 6.65
CA ASN A 89 -19.89 4.27 7.59
C ASN A 89 -20.64 3.85 8.86
N GLN A 90 -20.45 2.60 9.25
CA GLN A 90 -21.08 2.01 10.42
C GLN A 90 -20.04 1.20 11.19
N ALA A 91 -20.14 1.25 12.50
CA ALA A 91 -19.37 0.40 13.42
C ALA A 91 -20.36 -0.34 14.31
N GLY A 92 -20.63 -1.59 13.97
CA GLY A 92 -21.49 -2.46 14.80
C GLY A 92 -20.65 -3.15 15.87
N ALA A 93 -21.21 -3.26 17.06
CA ALA A 93 -20.64 -4.08 18.12
C ALA A 93 -21.75 -4.89 18.81
N LEU A 94 -21.44 -6.14 19.12
CA LEU A 94 -22.28 -7.02 19.91
C LEU A 94 -21.55 -7.36 21.20
N VAL A 95 -22.22 -7.16 22.32
CA VAL A 95 -21.78 -7.67 23.63
C VAL A 95 -22.86 -8.56 24.16
N HIS A 96 -22.53 -9.83 24.39
CA HIS A 96 -23.45 -10.80 24.96
C HIS A 96 -22.86 -11.36 26.26
N ILE A 97 -23.64 -11.23 27.33
CA ILE A 97 -23.27 -11.74 28.66
C ILE A 97 -24.12 -12.97 28.94
N TYR A 98 -23.46 -14.10 29.06
CA TYR A 98 -24.12 -15.37 29.40
C TYR A 98 -24.39 -15.46 30.89
N ARG A 99 -25.32 -16.35 31.25
CA ARG A 99 -25.76 -16.57 32.64
C ARG A 99 -24.66 -17.10 33.56
N ASP A 100 -23.65 -17.78 32.99
CA ASP A 100 -22.47 -18.29 33.68
C ASP A 100 -21.36 -17.26 33.89
N GLY A 101 -21.59 -16.01 33.47
CA GLY A 101 -20.61 -14.91 33.54
C GLY A 101 -19.68 -14.83 32.36
N THR A 102 -19.77 -15.71 31.38
CA THR A 102 -18.99 -15.60 30.12
C THR A 102 -19.46 -14.38 29.34
N VAL A 103 -18.51 -13.65 28.76
CA VAL A 103 -18.77 -12.47 27.91
C VAL A 103 -18.29 -12.76 26.52
N LEU A 104 -19.18 -12.67 25.54
CA LEU A 104 -18.86 -12.63 24.12
C LEU A 104 -18.85 -11.17 23.66
N TYR A 105 -17.75 -10.75 23.06
CA TYR A 105 -17.65 -9.45 22.38
C TYR A 105 -17.32 -9.68 20.91
N GLU A 106 -18.09 -9.07 20.04
CA GLU A 106 -17.87 -9.06 18.59
C GLU A 106 -17.97 -7.63 18.08
N SER A 107 -17.04 -7.23 17.24
CA SER A 107 -16.98 -5.89 16.67
C SER A 107 -16.66 -5.96 15.18
N ASN A 108 -17.38 -5.16 14.40
CA ASN A 108 -17.13 -4.99 12.96
C ASN A 108 -16.04 -3.93 12.67
N VAL A 109 -15.43 -3.37 13.72
CA VAL A 109 -14.32 -2.43 13.54
C VAL A 109 -13.12 -3.24 13.08
N SER A 110 -12.74 -3.05 11.80
CA SER A 110 -11.52 -3.65 11.28
C SER A 110 -10.30 -2.97 11.93
N SER A 111 -9.21 -3.72 12.08
CA SER A 111 -7.93 -3.18 12.56
C SER A 111 -7.34 -2.07 11.68
N GLU A 112 -8.03 -1.72 10.61
CA GLU A 112 -7.65 -0.70 9.62
C GLU A 112 -8.27 0.67 9.92
N VAL A 113 -9.12 0.79 10.94
CA VAL A 113 -9.61 2.10 11.39
C VAL A 113 -8.52 2.74 12.23
N PRO A 114 -7.95 3.88 11.80
CA PRO A 114 -6.98 4.61 12.61
C PRO A 114 -7.65 5.02 13.94
N ASP A 115 -6.95 4.81 15.04
CA ASP A 115 -7.32 5.40 16.31
C ASP A 115 -7.39 6.92 16.15
N THR A 116 -8.59 7.47 16.22
CA THR A 116 -8.83 8.92 16.20
C THR A 116 -8.70 9.51 17.59
#